data_d63cdfeac01c741c2ed0a0a7e4f94b65
#
_entry.id   d63cdfeac01c741c2ed0a0a7e4f94b65
#
_cell.length_a   1.000
_cell.length_b   1.000
_cell.length_c   1.000
_cell.angle_alpha   90.00
_cell.angle_beta   90.00
_cell.angle_gamma   90.00
#
_symmetry.space_group_name_H-M   'P 1'
#
loop_
_entity.id
_entity.type
_entity.pdbx_description
1 polymer ?
#
loop_
_entity_poly.entity_id
_entity_poly.type
_entity_poly.pdbx_seq_one_letter_code
_entity_poly.pdbx_strand_id
1 'polypeptide(L)'
;MIEAEFGDCKRRTRPEFEFLGMKFKIDNESVSIKIDLSKILEHTTGSSDTPAPNNMLAISPDADPPEPSVVERFHSMVEKQLYVSRRTRPEILFSINFLCTRVQKPTLEDSVKLGRLLKYLNGSKDDELVLAINETNGKLKMEAYIDAAYGVHEDSKSHSGMMITLGKGTIMGVSSKQKCVSKSSTEAELIAVTDLVGQAMELRSIAQEK
;
A
#
# COMPACT_ATOMS: atom_id res chain seq x y z
N MET A 1 13.03 -25.40 -14.68
CA MET A 1 11.58 -25.52 -14.43
C MET A 1 10.79 -24.46 -15.17
N ILE A 2 10.98 -23.14 -14.94
CA ILE A 2 10.23 -22.05 -15.62
C ILE A 2 10.40 -22.09 -17.16
N GLU A 3 11.62 -22.26 -17.68
CA GLU A 3 11.88 -22.33 -19.13
C GLU A 3 11.26 -23.55 -19.80
N ALA A 4 11.09 -24.64 -19.08
CA ALA A 4 10.44 -25.84 -19.62
C ALA A 4 8.92 -25.66 -19.77
N GLU A 5 8.33 -24.78 -18.98
CA GLU A 5 6.88 -24.53 -18.95
C GLU A 5 6.47 -23.32 -19.79
N PHE A 6 7.31 -22.26 -19.82
CA PHE A 6 7.00 -20.97 -20.44
C PHE A 6 7.93 -20.60 -21.62
N GLY A 7 8.86 -21.48 -22.03
CA GLY A 7 9.82 -21.21 -23.09
C GLY A 7 10.99 -20.31 -22.66
N ASP A 8 11.68 -19.72 -23.64
CA ASP A 8 12.87 -18.89 -23.40
C ASP A 8 12.55 -17.67 -22.51
N CYS A 9 13.09 -17.66 -21.31
CA CYS A 9 12.94 -16.58 -20.34
C CYS A 9 14.16 -15.65 -20.32
N LYS A 10 13.92 -14.34 -20.35
CA LYS A 10 15.00 -13.36 -20.18
C LYS A 10 15.49 -13.40 -18.73
N ARG A 11 16.68 -13.95 -18.51
CA ARG A 11 17.36 -13.90 -17.20
C ARG A 11 18.08 -12.57 -17.04
N ARG A 12 17.92 -11.94 -15.87
CA ARG A 12 18.70 -10.79 -15.45
C ARG A 12 19.67 -11.22 -14.34
N THR A 13 20.96 -11.17 -14.65
CA THR A 13 22.04 -11.60 -13.74
C THR A 13 22.76 -10.42 -13.07
N ARG A 14 22.34 -9.18 -13.34
CA ARG A 14 22.93 -7.99 -12.74
C ARG A 14 22.35 -7.73 -11.38
N PRO A 15 23.15 -7.28 -10.39
CA PRO A 15 22.66 -6.93 -9.06
C PRO A 15 21.71 -5.73 -9.09
N GLU A 16 21.77 -4.90 -10.11
CA GLU A 16 20.88 -3.76 -10.31
C GLU A 16 20.16 -3.87 -11.65
N PHE A 17 18.83 -3.72 -11.63
CA PHE A 17 18.02 -3.71 -12.85
C PHE A 17 16.72 -2.94 -12.63
N GLU A 18 16.06 -2.61 -13.74
CA GLU A 18 14.74 -1.98 -13.74
C GLU A 18 13.68 -2.93 -14.30
N PHE A 19 12.53 -3.01 -13.64
CA PHE A 19 11.38 -3.79 -14.07
C PHE A 19 10.08 -3.10 -13.65
N LEU A 20 9.17 -2.88 -14.60
CA LEU A 20 7.90 -2.20 -14.39
C LEU A 20 8.03 -0.82 -13.68
N GLY A 21 9.05 -0.03 -14.02
CA GLY A 21 9.31 1.27 -13.40
C GLY A 21 9.87 1.20 -11.99
N MET A 22 10.17 0.02 -11.49
CA MET A 22 10.86 -0.21 -10.22
C MET A 22 12.34 -0.46 -10.45
N LYS A 23 13.19 0.20 -9.70
CA LYS A 23 14.64 -0.05 -9.63
C LYS A 23 14.90 -1.05 -8.52
N PHE A 24 15.49 -2.18 -8.88
CA PHE A 24 15.89 -3.24 -7.97
C PHE A 24 17.40 -3.20 -7.75
N LYS A 25 17.80 -3.33 -6.51
CA LYS A 25 19.19 -3.55 -6.12
C LYS A 25 19.23 -4.78 -5.22
N ILE A 26 19.91 -5.82 -5.67
CA ILE A 26 20.03 -7.09 -4.96
C ILE A 26 21.45 -7.17 -4.40
N ASP A 27 21.56 -7.39 -3.12
CA ASP A 27 22.80 -7.78 -2.45
C ASP A 27 22.66 -9.19 -1.85
N ASN A 28 23.67 -9.63 -1.06
CA ASN A 28 23.69 -10.99 -0.53
C ASN A 28 22.63 -11.25 0.54
N GLU A 29 22.08 -10.22 1.17
CA GLU A 29 21.19 -10.36 2.34
C GLU A 29 19.84 -9.65 2.14
N SER A 30 19.76 -8.76 1.15
CA SER A 30 18.56 -7.94 0.97
C SER A 30 18.28 -7.58 -0.49
N VAL A 31 17.06 -7.14 -0.72
CA VAL A 31 16.61 -6.54 -1.98
C VAL A 31 16.04 -5.16 -1.68
N SER A 32 16.65 -4.11 -2.23
CA SER A 32 16.10 -2.76 -2.19
C SER A 32 15.27 -2.50 -3.45
N ILE A 33 14.09 -1.90 -3.26
CA ILE A 33 13.18 -1.58 -4.35
C ILE A 33 12.77 -0.12 -4.23
N LYS A 34 12.90 0.65 -5.33
CA LYS A 34 12.54 2.07 -5.40
C LYS A 34 11.78 2.38 -6.67
N ILE A 35 10.80 3.26 -6.59
CA ILE A 35 10.15 3.92 -7.74
C ILE A 35 10.64 5.37 -7.79
N ASP A 36 10.99 5.84 -8.97
CA ASP A 36 11.32 7.25 -9.18
C ASP A 36 10.03 8.10 -9.15
N LEU A 37 9.89 8.89 -8.11
CA LEU A 37 8.74 9.76 -7.89
C LEU A 37 8.91 11.18 -8.48
N SER A 38 10.05 11.51 -9.10
CA SER A 38 10.40 12.87 -9.53
C SER A 38 9.32 13.49 -10.41
N LYS A 39 8.84 12.76 -11.42
CA LYS A 39 7.78 13.25 -12.33
C LYS A 39 6.43 13.39 -11.64
N ILE A 40 6.13 12.52 -10.69
CA ILE A 40 4.84 12.54 -9.96
C ILE A 40 4.79 13.73 -9.00
N LEU A 41 5.94 14.07 -8.40
CA LEU A 41 6.08 15.09 -7.37
C LEU A 41 6.61 16.44 -7.91
N GLU A 42 6.77 16.58 -9.22
CA GLU A 42 7.37 17.78 -9.87
C GLU A 42 6.78 19.12 -9.38
N HIS A 43 5.47 19.15 -9.14
CA HIS A 43 4.77 20.35 -8.67
C HIS A 43 4.44 20.31 -7.17
N THR A 44 5.00 19.36 -6.42
CA THR A 44 4.75 19.24 -4.99
C THR A 44 5.81 19.97 -4.21
N THR A 45 5.41 20.95 -3.40
CA THR A 45 6.31 21.70 -2.53
C THR A 45 6.03 21.41 -1.05
N GLY A 46 7.08 21.45 -0.23
CA GLY A 46 7.01 21.18 1.20
C GLY A 46 6.96 19.68 1.53
N SER A 47 6.86 19.36 2.81
CA SER A 47 6.81 18.02 3.35
C SER A 47 5.70 17.86 4.39
N SER A 48 5.39 16.63 4.75
CA SER A 48 4.49 16.26 5.84
C SER A 48 5.05 15.04 6.56
N ASP A 49 4.91 14.98 7.88
CA ASP A 49 5.44 13.89 8.70
C ASP A 49 4.58 12.62 8.61
N THR A 50 3.31 12.76 8.18
CA THR A 50 2.39 11.62 8.06
C THR A 50 1.61 11.67 6.76
N PRO A 51 1.31 10.50 6.13
CA PRO A 51 0.57 10.42 4.87
C PRO A 51 -0.93 10.71 5.03
N ALA A 52 -1.47 10.59 6.24
CA ALA A 52 -2.89 10.77 6.54
C ALA A 52 -3.10 11.91 7.55
N PRO A 53 -4.09 12.79 7.37
CA PRO A 53 -4.58 13.65 8.44
C PRO A 53 -5.45 12.84 9.42
N ASN A 54 -5.66 13.36 10.65
CA ASN A 54 -6.48 12.71 11.66
C ASN A 54 -7.93 12.45 11.20
N ASN A 55 -8.45 13.31 10.33
CA ASN A 55 -9.79 13.21 9.74
C ASN A 55 -9.79 12.55 8.35
N MET A 56 -8.85 11.65 8.06
CA MET A 56 -8.71 11.03 6.73
C MET A 56 -10.01 10.43 6.19
N LEU A 57 -10.78 9.75 7.03
CA LEU A 57 -12.02 9.05 6.65
C LEU A 57 -13.27 9.96 6.66
N ALA A 58 -13.19 11.19 7.15
CA ALA A 58 -14.33 12.11 7.15
C ALA A 58 -14.71 12.49 5.71
N ILE A 59 -16.02 12.56 5.46
CA ILE A 59 -16.61 12.95 4.19
C ILE A 59 -17.57 14.10 4.45
N SER A 60 -17.41 15.21 3.72
CA SER A 60 -18.37 16.33 3.76
C SER A 60 -19.40 16.12 2.65
N PRO A 61 -20.64 15.71 2.99
CA PRO A 61 -21.64 15.36 1.98
C PRO A 61 -22.08 16.55 1.13
N ASP A 62 -22.03 17.77 1.70
CA ASP A 62 -22.45 19.01 1.07
C ASP A 62 -21.30 19.81 0.44
N ALA A 63 -20.10 19.20 0.34
CA ALA A 63 -18.97 19.88 -0.27
C ALA A 63 -19.15 20.02 -1.78
N ASP A 64 -18.90 21.23 -2.29
CA ASP A 64 -18.94 21.51 -3.72
C ASP A 64 -17.98 20.60 -4.50
N PRO A 65 -18.41 20.08 -5.66
CA PRO A 65 -17.51 19.34 -6.54
C PRO A 65 -16.47 20.29 -7.12
N PRO A 66 -15.22 19.85 -7.24
CA PRO A 66 -14.21 20.65 -7.91
C PRO A 66 -14.47 20.73 -9.43
N GLU A 67 -13.78 21.66 -10.10
CA GLU A 67 -13.78 21.77 -11.55
C GLU A 67 -13.42 20.44 -12.24
N PRO A 68 -14.00 20.10 -13.41
CA PRO A 68 -13.76 18.82 -14.10
C PRO A 68 -12.28 18.50 -14.32
N SER A 69 -11.47 19.51 -14.64
CA SER A 69 -10.01 19.37 -14.81
C SER A 69 -9.29 18.92 -13.52
N VAL A 70 -9.81 19.34 -12.37
CA VAL A 70 -9.31 18.94 -11.05
C VAL A 70 -9.71 17.49 -10.76
N VAL A 71 -10.93 17.08 -11.14
CA VAL A 71 -11.41 15.69 -10.99
C VAL A 71 -10.52 14.72 -11.79
N GLU A 72 -10.24 15.03 -13.05
CA GLU A 72 -9.37 14.20 -13.89
C GLU A 72 -7.95 14.09 -13.33
N ARG A 73 -7.39 15.21 -12.88
CA ARG A 73 -6.07 15.24 -12.25
C ARG A 73 -6.06 14.43 -10.95
N PHE A 74 -7.09 14.58 -10.12
CA PHE A 74 -7.25 13.82 -8.87
C PHE A 74 -7.26 12.32 -9.16
N HIS A 75 -8.10 11.86 -10.09
CA HIS A 75 -8.20 10.46 -10.49
C HIS A 75 -6.85 9.92 -10.95
N SER A 76 -6.23 10.56 -11.95
CA SER A 76 -4.91 10.15 -12.46
C SER A 76 -3.84 10.09 -11.37
N MET A 77 -3.86 11.05 -10.44
CA MET A 77 -2.87 11.06 -9.35
C MET A 77 -3.11 9.93 -8.34
N VAL A 78 -4.38 9.67 -7.99
CA VAL A 78 -4.76 8.56 -7.09
C VAL A 78 -4.34 7.22 -7.68
N GLU A 79 -4.55 6.97 -8.97
CA GLU A 79 -4.11 5.73 -9.65
C GLU A 79 -2.59 5.54 -9.60
N LYS A 80 -1.83 6.60 -9.87
CA LYS A 80 -0.36 6.54 -9.77
C LYS A 80 0.09 6.22 -8.34
N GLN A 81 -0.53 6.83 -7.33
CA GLN A 81 -0.17 6.56 -5.93
C GLN A 81 -0.64 5.17 -5.48
N LEU A 82 -1.73 4.64 -6.02
CA LEU A 82 -2.14 3.26 -5.77
C LEU A 82 -1.08 2.26 -6.27
N TYR A 83 -0.49 2.51 -7.43
CA TYR A 83 0.62 1.71 -7.94
C TYR A 83 1.84 1.79 -7.00
N VAL A 84 2.24 2.99 -6.60
CA VAL A 84 3.36 3.23 -5.69
C VAL A 84 3.16 2.53 -4.34
N SER A 85 1.95 2.65 -3.76
CA SER A 85 1.62 2.05 -2.46
C SER A 85 1.76 0.53 -2.44
N ARG A 86 1.33 -0.11 -3.52
CA ARG A 86 1.35 -1.57 -3.63
C ARG A 86 2.73 -2.14 -3.97
N ARG A 87 3.67 -1.31 -4.39
CA ARG A 87 4.98 -1.77 -4.88
C ARG A 87 6.13 -1.43 -3.94
N THR A 88 6.17 -0.20 -3.46
CA THR A 88 7.34 0.29 -2.70
C THR A 88 7.01 1.10 -1.46
N ARG A 89 5.77 1.57 -1.30
CA ARG A 89 5.37 2.46 -0.21
C ARG A 89 4.08 1.95 0.48
N PRO A 90 4.12 0.77 1.15
CA PRO A 90 2.93 0.19 1.78
C PRO A 90 2.32 1.05 2.89
N GLU A 91 3.09 1.94 3.50
CA GLU A 91 2.62 2.85 4.55
C GLU A 91 1.60 3.88 4.08
N ILE A 92 1.49 4.14 2.78
CA ILE A 92 0.45 5.03 2.24
C ILE A 92 -0.84 4.29 1.84
N LEU A 93 -0.90 2.96 1.99
CA LEU A 93 -2.05 2.14 1.57
C LEU A 93 -3.38 2.59 2.18
N PHE A 94 -3.39 2.91 3.46
CA PHE A 94 -4.59 3.41 4.14
C PHE A 94 -5.15 4.67 3.48
N SER A 95 -4.29 5.67 3.31
CA SER A 95 -4.68 6.95 2.72
C SER A 95 -5.14 6.79 1.27
N ILE A 96 -4.39 6.06 0.47
CA ILE A 96 -4.71 5.93 -0.96
C ILE A 96 -5.95 5.07 -1.20
N ASN A 97 -6.18 4.01 -0.42
CA ASN A 97 -7.37 3.20 -0.55
C ASN A 97 -8.64 4.00 -0.21
N PHE A 98 -8.60 4.88 0.80
CA PHE A 98 -9.70 5.80 1.03
C PHE A 98 -9.91 6.73 -0.18
N LEU A 99 -8.87 7.37 -0.70
CA LEU A 99 -8.97 8.28 -1.85
C LEU A 99 -9.47 7.57 -3.12
N CYS A 100 -9.18 6.28 -3.31
CA CYS A 100 -9.74 5.47 -4.38
C CYS A 100 -11.27 5.40 -4.32
N THR A 101 -11.88 5.40 -3.14
CA THR A 101 -13.34 5.42 -3.00
C THR A 101 -13.96 6.75 -3.41
N ARG A 102 -13.14 7.80 -3.52
CA ARG A 102 -13.57 9.19 -3.81
C ARG A 102 -13.43 9.59 -5.27
N VAL A 103 -12.76 8.79 -6.12
CA VAL A 103 -12.43 9.15 -7.51
C VAL A 103 -13.64 9.50 -8.40
N GLN A 104 -14.81 8.92 -8.11
CA GLN A 104 -16.03 9.18 -8.88
C GLN A 104 -16.65 10.56 -8.56
N LYS A 105 -16.56 10.99 -7.30
CA LYS A 105 -17.12 12.26 -6.81
C LYS A 105 -16.18 12.84 -5.75
N PRO A 106 -14.98 13.32 -6.14
CA PRO A 106 -14.07 13.93 -5.19
C PRO A 106 -14.60 15.30 -4.76
N THR A 107 -14.17 15.72 -3.58
CA THR A 107 -14.39 17.06 -3.05
C THR A 107 -13.08 17.85 -3.00
N LEU A 108 -13.15 19.14 -2.71
CA LEU A 108 -11.95 19.94 -2.46
C LEU A 108 -11.18 19.43 -1.26
N GLU A 109 -11.87 18.91 -0.24
CA GLU A 109 -11.22 18.29 0.94
C GLU A 109 -10.44 17.02 0.56
N ASP A 110 -10.98 16.20 -0.34
CA ASP A 110 -10.26 15.01 -0.84
C ASP A 110 -8.97 15.43 -1.57
N SER A 111 -9.01 16.55 -2.30
CA SER A 111 -7.82 17.13 -2.94
C SER A 111 -6.78 17.62 -1.92
N VAL A 112 -7.22 18.18 -0.78
CA VAL A 112 -6.32 18.58 0.32
C VAL A 112 -5.68 17.35 0.96
N LYS A 113 -6.46 16.26 1.18
CA LYS A 113 -5.94 14.98 1.70
C LYS A 113 -4.90 14.37 0.75
N LEU A 114 -5.17 14.37 -0.56
CA LEU A 114 -4.21 13.94 -1.57
C LEU A 114 -2.95 14.82 -1.55
N GLY A 115 -3.10 16.14 -1.46
CA GLY A 115 -1.99 17.08 -1.35
C GLY A 115 -1.09 16.79 -0.13
N ARG A 116 -1.67 16.42 1.02
CA ARG A 116 -0.89 16.00 2.20
C ARG A 116 -0.09 14.71 1.93
N LEU A 117 -0.71 13.70 1.31
CA LEU A 117 -0.05 12.47 0.93
C LEU A 117 1.13 12.73 -0.02
N LEU A 118 0.96 13.60 -1.01
CA LEU A 118 2.04 13.97 -1.92
C LEU A 118 3.18 14.70 -1.20
N LYS A 119 2.88 15.58 -0.24
CA LYS A 119 3.90 16.23 0.60
C LYS A 119 4.66 15.22 1.45
N TYR A 120 3.98 14.21 2.02
CA TYR A 120 4.63 13.12 2.73
C TYR A 120 5.62 12.38 1.82
N LEU A 121 5.19 12.00 0.63
CA LEU A 121 6.05 11.34 -0.35
C LEU A 121 7.21 12.23 -0.82
N ASN A 122 7.01 13.54 -0.92
CA ASN A 122 8.07 14.48 -1.27
C ASN A 122 9.14 14.59 -0.18
N GLY A 123 8.73 14.58 1.10
CA GLY A 123 9.67 14.56 2.24
C GLY A 123 10.46 13.27 2.37
N SER A 124 9.94 12.16 1.82
CA SER A 124 10.52 10.81 1.90
C SER A 124 10.76 10.18 0.52
N LYS A 125 10.99 10.99 -0.52
CA LYS A 125 11.14 10.54 -1.91
C LYS A 125 12.34 9.62 -2.15
N ASP A 126 13.31 9.68 -1.25
CA ASP A 126 14.54 8.89 -1.33
C ASP A 126 14.46 7.56 -0.58
N ASP A 127 13.37 7.32 0.14
CA ASP A 127 13.16 6.07 0.85
C ASP A 127 12.99 4.89 -0.13
N GLU A 128 13.54 3.75 0.27
CA GLU A 128 13.50 2.49 -0.46
C GLU A 128 12.77 1.43 0.37
N LEU A 129 12.01 0.56 -0.28
CA LEU A 129 11.53 -0.66 0.36
C LEU A 129 12.68 -1.67 0.40
N VAL A 130 13.16 -1.98 1.59
CA VAL A 130 14.22 -2.97 1.80
C VAL A 130 13.59 -4.26 2.29
N LEU A 131 13.71 -5.32 1.50
CA LEU A 131 13.26 -6.67 1.84
C LEU A 131 14.45 -7.53 2.24
N ALA A 132 14.37 -8.21 3.37
CA ALA A 132 15.34 -9.21 3.78
C ALA A 132 14.63 -10.39 4.45
N ILE A 133 15.19 -11.57 4.25
CA ILE A 133 14.67 -12.81 4.82
C ILE A 133 15.29 -13.00 6.21
N ASN A 134 14.45 -13.40 7.17
CA ASN A 134 14.90 -13.83 8.48
C ASN A 134 14.72 -15.34 8.58
N GLU A 135 15.84 -16.08 8.60
CA GLU A 135 15.84 -17.51 8.80
C GLU A 135 16.16 -17.84 10.25
N THR A 136 15.31 -18.65 10.87
CA THR A 136 15.54 -19.20 12.19
C THR A 136 15.69 -20.72 12.08
N ASN A 137 16.87 -21.26 12.40
CA ASN A 137 17.18 -22.69 12.29
C ASN A 137 16.96 -23.27 10.87
N GLY A 138 17.32 -22.52 9.83
CA GLY A 138 17.16 -22.94 8.44
C GLY A 138 15.69 -22.96 7.96
N LYS A 139 14.78 -22.35 8.71
CA LYS A 139 13.37 -22.22 8.34
C LYS A 139 13.01 -20.76 8.10
N LEU A 140 12.35 -20.51 6.97
CA LEU A 140 11.77 -19.22 6.65
C LEU A 140 10.68 -18.89 7.65
N LYS A 141 10.80 -17.75 8.33
CA LYS A 141 9.78 -17.22 9.24
C LYS A 141 8.92 -16.18 8.49
N MET A 142 7.64 -16.46 8.33
CA MET A 142 6.65 -15.50 7.85
C MET A 142 5.84 -14.98 9.03
N GLU A 143 5.70 -13.66 9.11
CA GLU A 143 4.89 -12.98 10.12
C GLU A 143 3.80 -12.16 9.45
N ALA A 144 2.56 -12.36 9.90
CA ALA A 144 1.41 -11.58 9.47
C ALA A 144 0.88 -10.78 10.66
N TYR A 145 0.85 -9.46 10.51
CA TYR A 145 0.30 -8.52 11.47
C TYR A 145 -1.06 -8.07 10.96
N ILE A 146 -2.11 -8.35 11.70
CA ILE A 146 -3.50 -8.00 11.36
C ILE A 146 -4.06 -7.15 12.49
N ASP A 147 -4.74 -6.08 12.13
CA ASP A 147 -5.31 -5.11 13.06
C ASP A 147 -6.63 -4.54 12.52
N ALA A 148 -7.50 -4.00 13.39
CA ALA A 148 -8.73 -3.37 13.00
C ALA A 148 -9.01 -2.06 13.75
N ALA A 149 -9.34 -1.01 13.02
CA ALA A 149 -9.87 0.23 13.59
C ALA A 149 -11.41 0.15 13.66
N TYR A 150 -11.94 0.09 14.90
CA TYR A 150 -13.37 -0.09 15.16
C TYR A 150 -14.18 1.15 14.86
N GLY A 151 -15.24 1.00 14.02
CA GLY A 151 -16.28 2.00 13.81
C GLY A 151 -15.79 3.33 13.22
N VAL A 152 -14.69 3.35 12.49
CA VAL A 152 -14.02 4.59 12.02
C VAL A 152 -14.63 5.21 10.76
N HIS A 153 -15.52 4.50 10.07
CA HIS A 153 -16.21 5.02 8.90
C HIS A 153 -17.56 5.65 9.27
N GLU A 154 -18.08 6.56 8.45
CA GLU A 154 -19.35 7.25 8.67
C GLU A 154 -20.55 6.29 8.83
N ASP A 155 -20.53 5.15 8.15
CA ASP A 155 -21.54 4.09 8.27
C ASP A 155 -21.24 3.11 9.42
N SER A 156 -20.43 3.54 10.40
CA SER A 156 -20.01 2.77 11.58
C SER A 156 -19.29 1.46 11.28
N LYS A 157 -18.83 1.26 10.05
CA LYS A 157 -18.00 0.11 9.71
C LYS A 157 -16.57 0.31 10.17
N SER A 158 -15.92 -0.79 10.48
CA SER A 158 -14.53 -0.82 10.89
C SER A 158 -13.60 -0.88 9.66
N HIS A 159 -12.32 -0.70 9.87
CA HIS A 159 -11.29 -0.78 8.83
C HIS A 159 -10.27 -1.84 9.21
N SER A 160 -10.00 -2.77 8.30
CA SER A 160 -9.02 -3.84 8.51
C SER A 160 -7.69 -3.50 7.84
N GLY A 161 -6.61 -3.81 8.51
CA GLY A 161 -5.24 -3.72 8.00
C GLY A 161 -4.49 -5.03 8.16
N MET A 162 -3.63 -5.35 7.18
CA MET A 162 -2.70 -6.46 7.27
C MET A 162 -1.36 -6.07 6.67
N MET A 163 -0.30 -6.55 7.30
CA MET A 163 1.06 -6.49 6.80
C MET A 163 1.72 -7.85 6.94
N ILE A 164 2.34 -8.36 5.87
CA ILE A 164 3.09 -9.61 5.89
C ILE A 164 4.56 -9.32 5.60
N THR A 165 5.45 -9.92 6.37
CA THR A 165 6.90 -9.85 6.21
C THR A 165 7.55 -11.24 6.30
N LEU A 166 8.71 -11.38 5.65
CA LEU A 166 9.60 -12.55 5.79
C LEU A 166 10.84 -12.22 6.63
N GLY A 167 10.83 -11.07 7.31
CA GLY A 167 11.92 -10.55 8.14
C GLY A 167 11.94 -9.03 8.10
N LYS A 168 12.57 -8.42 7.10
CA LYS A 168 12.58 -6.97 6.94
C LYS A 168 11.73 -6.54 5.74
N GLY A 169 10.96 -5.48 5.93
CA GLY A 169 10.09 -4.90 4.91
C GLY A 169 8.81 -5.70 4.67
N THR A 170 7.83 -5.00 4.11
CA THR A 170 6.49 -5.55 3.83
C THR A 170 6.45 -6.16 2.44
N ILE A 171 6.19 -7.46 2.35
CA ILE A 171 6.01 -8.16 1.06
C ILE A 171 4.58 -8.07 0.56
N MET A 172 3.61 -7.95 1.48
CA MET A 172 2.21 -7.75 1.17
C MET A 172 1.57 -6.84 2.23
N GLY A 173 0.87 -5.83 1.78
CA GLY A 173 0.05 -4.95 2.62
C GLY A 173 -1.40 -4.92 2.12
N VAL A 174 -2.34 -4.92 3.05
CA VAL A 174 -3.77 -4.76 2.79
C VAL A 174 -4.33 -3.71 3.72
N SER A 175 -5.23 -2.90 3.20
CA SER A 175 -5.98 -1.90 3.96
C SER A 175 -7.37 -1.82 3.34
N SER A 176 -8.42 -2.13 4.08
CA SER A 176 -9.78 -2.21 3.52
C SER A 176 -10.86 -1.93 4.56
N LYS A 177 -11.94 -1.30 4.10
CA LYS A 177 -13.16 -1.13 4.88
C LYS A 177 -13.86 -2.48 5.03
N GLN A 178 -14.30 -2.82 6.25
CA GLN A 178 -15.08 -4.03 6.51
C GLN A 178 -16.45 -3.97 5.83
N LYS A 179 -16.97 -5.13 5.45
CA LYS A 179 -18.26 -5.23 4.74
C LYS A 179 -19.47 -5.10 5.66
N CYS A 180 -19.33 -5.46 6.94
CA CYS A 180 -20.37 -5.41 7.96
C CYS A 180 -20.01 -4.43 9.08
N VAL A 181 -20.99 -4.07 9.89
CA VAL A 181 -20.81 -3.29 11.12
C VAL A 181 -20.52 -4.27 12.24
N SER A 182 -19.40 -4.12 12.93
CA SER A 182 -19.04 -4.86 14.12
C SER A 182 -19.66 -4.23 15.38
N LYS A 183 -20.00 -5.05 16.36
CA LYS A 183 -20.61 -4.61 17.62
C LYS A 183 -19.59 -4.19 18.69
N SER A 184 -18.35 -4.57 18.51
CA SER A 184 -17.25 -4.26 19.43
C SER A 184 -15.92 -4.24 18.70
N SER A 185 -14.89 -3.69 19.33
CA SER A 185 -13.51 -3.74 18.81
C SER A 185 -13.03 -5.19 18.64
N THR A 186 -13.33 -6.06 19.59
CA THR A 186 -12.97 -7.49 19.51
C THR A 186 -13.60 -8.17 18.31
N GLU A 187 -14.85 -7.88 17.99
CA GLU A 187 -15.51 -8.41 16.80
C GLU A 187 -14.88 -7.86 15.51
N ALA A 188 -14.49 -6.57 15.51
CA ALA A 188 -13.78 -5.98 14.38
C ALA A 188 -12.44 -6.68 14.12
N GLU A 189 -11.68 -6.99 15.18
CA GLU A 189 -10.43 -7.75 15.08
C GLU A 189 -10.66 -9.16 14.51
N LEU A 190 -11.68 -9.88 14.99
CA LEU A 190 -12.02 -11.21 14.49
C LEU A 190 -12.41 -11.18 13.01
N ILE A 191 -13.18 -10.18 12.58
CA ILE A 191 -13.55 -9.97 11.19
C ILE A 191 -12.29 -9.71 10.35
N ALA A 192 -11.37 -8.86 10.83
CA ALA A 192 -10.13 -8.58 10.12
C ALA A 192 -9.29 -9.86 9.94
N VAL A 193 -9.13 -10.68 10.97
CA VAL A 193 -8.43 -11.96 10.87
C VAL A 193 -9.12 -12.88 9.88
N THR A 194 -10.45 -13.03 9.96
CA THR A 194 -11.23 -13.92 9.09
C THR A 194 -11.11 -13.52 7.61
N ASP A 195 -11.20 -12.23 7.32
CA ASP A 195 -11.15 -11.70 5.95
C ASP A 195 -9.75 -11.77 5.32
N LEU A 196 -8.69 -11.69 6.13
CA LEU A 196 -7.33 -11.49 5.65
C LEU A 196 -6.41 -12.72 5.79
N VAL A 197 -6.73 -13.66 6.71
CA VAL A 197 -5.88 -14.84 6.96
C VAL A 197 -5.73 -15.73 5.72
N GLY A 198 -6.74 -15.79 4.85
CA GLY A 198 -6.69 -16.56 3.61
C GLY A 198 -5.53 -16.14 2.71
N GLN A 199 -5.27 -14.84 2.57
CA GLN A 199 -4.15 -14.31 1.79
C GLN A 199 -2.78 -14.67 2.41
N ALA A 200 -2.70 -14.66 3.74
CA ALA A 200 -1.49 -15.10 4.45
C ALA A 200 -1.22 -16.60 4.25
N MET A 201 -2.27 -17.42 4.25
CA MET A 201 -2.16 -18.87 4.01
C MET A 201 -1.75 -19.18 2.57
N GLU A 202 -2.29 -18.46 1.58
CA GLU A 202 -1.89 -18.58 0.17
C GLU A 202 -0.41 -18.25 -0.01
N LEU A 203 0.05 -17.13 0.54
CA LEU A 203 1.46 -16.73 0.48
C LEU A 203 2.38 -17.76 1.15
N ARG A 204 1.94 -18.33 2.28
CA ARG A 204 2.67 -19.41 2.97
C ARG A 204 2.80 -20.65 2.08
N SER A 205 1.72 -21.07 1.39
CA SER A 205 1.76 -22.21 0.48
C SER A 205 2.78 -21.99 -0.64
N ILE A 206 2.78 -20.82 -1.28
CA ILE A 206 3.76 -20.45 -2.32
C ILE A 206 5.20 -20.51 -1.78
N ALA A 207 5.42 -20.06 -0.54
CA ALA A 207 6.75 -20.08 0.07
C ALA A 207 7.22 -21.49 0.46
N GLN A 208 6.31 -22.46 0.62
CA GLN A 208 6.63 -23.86 0.97
C GLN A 208 6.85 -24.77 -0.24
N GLU A 209 6.43 -24.37 -1.45
CA GLU A 209 6.60 -25.13 -2.70
C GLU A 209 8.05 -25.13 -3.24
N LYS A 210 9.01 -24.61 -2.50
CA LYS A 210 10.45 -24.62 -2.77
C LYS A 210 11.16 -25.64 -1.87
#